data_1d822f0a54fa2dd31269af69d6e2c73e
#
_entry.id   1d822f0a54fa2dd31269af69d6e2c73e
#
_cell.length_a   1.000
_cell.length_b   1.000
_cell.length_c   1.000
_cell.angle_alpha   90.00
_cell.angle_beta   90.00
_cell.angle_gamma   90.00
#
_symmetry.space_group_name_H-M   'P 1'
#
loop_
_entity.id
_entity.type
_entity.pdbx_description
1 polymer ?
#
loop_
_entity_poly.entity_id
_entity_poly.type
_entity_poly.pdbx_seq_one_letter_code
_entity_poly.pdbx_strand_id
1 'polypeptide(L)'
;SFVDSFNQFLLWFGIKQTKKSNPQLYPLGRGREEYFWTLVVAVLIFTVGGLVSLEHGLEALSHPKELDNLYISISILSISILLETYVLIKAVKKLRGNKEKKPILKLLKESNDGPLIAIVVEDFAATLGLIFALIGTLLTYFTNNSIYDALSSISIGILLMVSGIFLGYEMKHLITGETVNIDVYKIVENALSNKEGVKDVKSIKIISIGTEKYLGIVKVDYLDSFTDLEIINLNKTIEDSIKTIDSRFLHLYLIPA
;
A
#
# COMPACT_ATOMS: atom_id res chain seq x y z
N SER A 1 8.16 -0.81 18.58
CA SER A 1 7.42 -1.66 19.54
C SER A 1 7.44 -3.12 19.08
N PHE A 2 7.00 -4.06 19.94
CA PHE A 2 6.90 -5.48 19.56
C PHE A 2 5.87 -5.67 18.42
N VAL A 3 4.79 -4.93 18.48
CA VAL A 3 3.71 -4.97 17.47
C VAL A 3 4.23 -4.53 16.10
N ASP A 4 5.00 -3.46 16.01
CA ASP A 4 5.57 -2.96 14.74
C ASP A 4 6.54 -3.98 14.15
N SER A 5 7.40 -4.58 14.99
CA SER A 5 8.30 -5.66 14.55
C SER A 5 7.52 -6.88 14.02
N PHE A 6 6.39 -7.20 14.64
CA PHE A 6 5.53 -8.30 14.20
C PHE A 6 4.81 -7.95 12.88
N ASN A 7 4.31 -6.72 12.73
CA ASN A 7 3.74 -6.24 11.48
C ASN A 7 4.76 -6.30 10.32
N GLN A 8 5.98 -5.83 10.56
CA GLN A 8 7.08 -5.90 9.58
C GLN A 8 7.41 -7.35 9.21
N PHE A 9 7.40 -8.27 10.18
CA PHE A 9 7.57 -9.70 9.92
C PHE A 9 6.47 -10.25 9.02
N LEU A 10 5.20 -9.90 9.27
CA LEU A 10 4.07 -10.34 8.44
C LEU A 10 4.16 -9.82 7.01
N LEU A 11 4.54 -8.55 6.82
CA LEU A 11 4.77 -7.97 5.49
C LEU A 11 5.91 -8.71 4.76
N TRP A 12 7.03 -8.93 5.43
CA TRP A 12 8.14 -9.72 4.88
C TRP A 12 7.72 -11.15 4.52
N PHE A 13 6.94 -11.79 5.39
CA PHE A 13 6.41 -13.14 5.15
C PHE A 13 5.50 -13.16 3.92
N GLY A 14 4.61 -12.19 3.77
CA GLY A 14 3.78 -12.01 2.58
C GLY A 14 4.62 -11.91 1.31
N ILE A 15 5.61 -11.04 1.27
CA ILE A 15 6.54 -10.89 0.15
C ILE A 15 7.29 -12.21 -0.13
N LYS A 16 7.69 -12.95 0.89
CA LYS A 16 8.35 -14.25 0.73
C LYS A 16 7.44 -15.30 0.09
N GLN A 17 6.14 -15.27 0.42
CA GLN A 17 5.16 -16.21 -0.17
C GLN A 17 4.95 -15.95 -1.67
N THR A 18 5.04 -14.70 -2.14
CA THR A 18 4.88 -14.39 -3.58
C THR A 18 5.93 -15.05 -4.46
N LYS A 19 7.10 -15.41 -3.88
CA LYS A 19 8.22 -16.04 -4.61
C LYS A 19 8.05 -17.55 -4.79
N LYS A 20 7.07 -18.17 -4.10
CA LYS A 20 6.82 -19.61 -4.24
C LYS A 20 6.08 -19.87 -5.55
N SER A 21 6.67 -20.71 -6.39
CA SER A 21 6.06 -21.12 -7.65
C SER A 21 5.27 -22.42 -7.47
N ASN A 22 4.02 -22.41 -7.89
CA ASN A 22 3.21 -23.61 -8.10
C ASN A 22 2.21 -23.30 -9.23
N PRO A 23 2.64 -23.43 -10.50
CA PRO A 23 1.81 -23.04 -11.64
C PRO A 23 0.50 -23.82 -11.77
N GLN A 24 0.43 -25.03 -11.22
CA GLN A 24 -0.79 -25.84 -11.26
C GLN A 24 -1.90 -25.29 -10.35
N LEU A 25 -1.54 -24.80 -9.16
CA LEU A 25 -2.49 -24.20 -8.21
C LEU A 25 -2.66 -22.70 -8.42
N TYR A 26 -1.61 -22.02 -8.87
CA TYR A 26 -1.59 -20.56 -9.05
C TYR A 26 -1.09 -20.18 -10.45
N PRO A 27 -1.94 -20.32 -11.48
CA PRO A 27 -1.54 -20.09 -12.89
C PRO A 27 -1.00 -18.68 -13.18
N LEU A 28 -1.52 -17.67 -12.46
CA LEU A 28 -1.10 -16.27 -12.56
C LEU A 28 -0.05 -15.88 -11.51
N GLY A 29 0.50 -16.88 -10.79
CA GLY A 29 1.42 -16.67 -9.68
C GLY A 29 0.73 -16.30 -8.36
N ARG A 30 1.52 -16.07 -7.31
CA ARG A 30 1.05 -15.77 -5.95
C ARG A 30 1.27 -14.29 -5.57
N GLY A 31 1.32 -13.39 -6.54
CA GLY A 31 1.63 -12.00 -6.27
C GLY A 31 0.65 -11.32 -5.30
N ARG A 32 -0.63 -11.73 -5.29
CA ARG A 32 -1.65 -11.18 -4.38
C ARG A 32 -1.52 -11.62 -2.91
N GLU A 33 -0.65 -12.56 -2.60
CA GLU A 33 -0.36 -12.96 -1.22
C GLU A 33 0.10 -11.79 -0.36
N GLU A 34 0.86 -10.87 -0.91
CA GLU A 34 1.31 -9.70 -0.19
C GLU A 34 0.16 -8.77 0.21
N TYR A 35 -0.88 -8.64 -0.61
CA TYR A 35 -2.07 -7.86 -0.29
C TYR A 35 -2.87 -8.49 0.85
N PHE A 36 -2.98 -9.82 0.86
CA PHE A 36 -3.62 -10.54 1.95
C PHE A 36 -2.90 -10.33 3.28
N TRP A 37 -1.57 -10.50 3.32
CA TRP A 37 -0.81 -10.30 4.54
C TRP A 37 -0.81 -8.83 5.00
N THR A 38 -0.81 -7.89 4.06
CA THR A 38 -0.98 -6.47 4.36
C THR A 38 -2.37 -6.17 4.95
N LEU A 39 -3.42 -6.87 4.48
CA LEU A 39 -4.76 -6.77 5.10
C LEU A 39 -4.75 -7.31 6.54
N VAL A 40 -4.03 -8.40 6.81
CA VAL A 40 -3.86 -8.91 8.19
C VAL A 40 -3.19 -7.86 9.07
N VAL A 41 -2.14 -7.20 8.58
CA VAL A 41 -1.49 -6.07 9.28
C VAL A 41 -2.48 -4.92 9.54
N ALA A 42 -3.32 -4.56 8.56
CA ALA A 42 -4.35 -3.53 8.76
C ALA A 42 -5.32 -3.87 9.90
N VAL A 43 -5.73 -5.14 10.01
CA VAL A 43 -6.58 -5.63 11.11
C VAL A 43 -5.85 -5.56 12.45
N LEU A 44 -4.55 -5.87 12.50
CA LEU A 44 -3.75 -5.77 13.72
C LEU A 44 -3.55 -4.31 14.15
N ILE A 45 -3.29 -3.40 13.23
CA ILE A 45 -3.21 -1.96 13.53
C ILE A 45 -4.55 -1.47 14.12
N PHE A 46 -5.68 -1.86 13.54
CA PHE A 46 -7.00 -1.51 14.04
C PHE A 46 -7.29 -2.10 15.42
N THR A 47 -7.03 -3.40 15.62
CA THR A 47 -7.42 -4.10 16.85
C THR A 47 -6.38 -3.90 17.96
N VAL A 48 -5.16 -4.40 17.75
CA VAL A 48 -4.11 -4.37 18.79
C VAL A 48 -3.56 -2.96 18.97
N GLY A 49 -3.36 -2.20 17.89
CA GLY A 49 -2.95 -0.80 18.00
C GLY A 49 -4.09 0.10 18.47
N GLY A 50 -5.18 0.13 17.74
CA GLY A 50 -6.27 1.09 17.94
C GLY A 50 -7.15 0.80 19.13
N LEU A 51 -7.79 -0.39 19.19
CA LEU A 51 -8.73 -0.70 20.26
C LEU A 51 -8.05 -0.78 21.64
N VAL A 52 -6.85 -1.39 21.72
CA VAL A 52 -6.11 -1.47 23.00
C VAL A 52 -5.67 -0.10 23.48
N SER A 53 -5.19 0.78 22.58
CA SER A 53 -4.84 2.16 22.94
C SER A 53 -6.05 2.97 23.41
N LEU A 54 -7.20 2.76 22.75
CA LEU A 54 -8.45 3.39 23.15
C LEU A 54 -8.92 2.91 24.54
N GLU A 55 -8.88 1.60 24.79
CA GLU A 55 -9.20 1.02 26.09
C GLU A 55 -8.31 1.57 27.20
N HIS A 56 -6.99 1.57 26.99
CA HIS A 56 -6.04 2.17 27.94
C HIS A 56 -6.31 3.65 28.19
N GLY A 57 -6.65 4.42 27.17
CA GLY A 57 -6.98 5.83 27.32
C GLY A 57 -8.26 6.05 28.13
N LEU A 58 -9.30 5.23 27.91
CA LEU A 58 -10.54 5.27 28.68
C LEU A 58 -10.34 4.84 30.14
N GLU A 59 -9.52 3.81 30.39
CA GLU A 59 -9.15 3.36 31.73
C GLU A 59 -8.39 4.48 32.49
N ALA A 60 -7.43 5.15 31.81
CA ALA A 60 -6.65 6.23 32.39
C ALA A 60 -7.51 7.47 32.79
N LEU A 61 -8.65 7.70 32.11
CA LEU A 61 -9.61 8.71 32.51
C LEU A 61 -10.28 8.37 33.86
N SER A 62 -10.57 7.08 34.08
CA SER A 62 -11.24 6.62 35.32
C SER A 62 -10.27 6.39 36.46
N HIS A 63 -9.03 6.02 36.17
CA HIS A 63 -7.98 5.70 37.14
C HIS A 63 -6.69 6.45 36.75
N PRO A 64 -6.63 7.78 37.06
CA PRO A 64 -5.48 8.58 36.71
C PRO A 64 -4.21 8.06 37.39
N LYS A 65 -3.16 7.82 36.58
CA LYS A 65 -1.83 7.43 37.10
C LYS A 65 -0.92 8.66 37.13
N GLU A 66 -0.09 8.76 38.15
CA GLU A 66 0.95 9.78 38.20
C GLU A 66 2.05 9.47 37.20
N LEU A 67 2.61 10.49 36.56
CA LEU A 67 3.72 10.34 35.65
C LEU A 67 5.02 10.06 36.40
N ASP A 68 5.54 8.85 36.27
CA ASP A 68 6.87 8.50 36.73
C ASP A 68 7.95 9.01 35.77
N ASN A 69 8.97 9.73 36.28
CA ASN A 69 10.18 10.08 35.53
C ASN A 69 9.96 10.82 34.21
N LEU A 70 9.28 11.95 34.22
CA LEU A 70 8.99 12.81 33.06
C LEU A 70 10.16 12.99 32.08
N TYR A 71 11.38 13.28 32.60
CA TYR A 71 12.56 13.51 31.74
C TYR A 71 12.93 12.29 30.92
N ILE A 72 12.76 11.10 31.50
CA ILE A 72 13.00 9.82 30.75
C ILE A 72 11.95 9.66 29.67
N SER A 73 10.68 9.87 29.97
CA SER A 73 9.57 9.77 29.01
C SER A 73 9.74 10.75 27.84
N ILE A 74 10.02 12.02 28.11
CA ILE A 74 10.25 13.03 27.06
C ILE A 74 11.47 12.66 26.20
N SER A 75 12.56 12.19 26.82
CA SER A 75 13.77 11.81 26.06
C SER A 75 13.49 10.64 25.12
N ILE A 76 12.80 9.60 25.60
CA ILE A 76 12.43 8.43 24.80
C ILE A 76 11.50 8.85 23.65
N LEU A 77 10.43 9.61 23.96
CA LEU A 77 9.48 10.09 22.95
C LEU A 77 10.17 10.94 21.87
N SER A 78 11.06 11.86 22.27
CA SER A 78 11.78 12.71 21.32
C SER A 78 12.70 11.91 20.40
N ILE A 79 13.45 10.95 20.92
CA ILE A 79 14.30 10.07 20.13
C ILE A 79 13.44 9.22 19.19
N SER A 80 12.34 8.66 19.69
CA SER A 80 11.41 7.84 18.87
C SER A 80 10.82 8.66 17.72
N ILE A 81 10.38 9.90 17.95
CA ILE A 81 9.86 10.79 16.90
C ILE A 81 10.91 11.02 15.81
N LEU A 82 12.18 11.23 16.18
CA LEU A 82 13.25 11.42 15.18
C LEU A 82 13.48 10.18 14.35
N LEU A 83 13.48 9.00 14.97
CA LEU A 83 13.67 7.72 14.28
C LEU A 83 12.50 7.41 13.34
N GLU A 84 11.26 7.51 13.83
CA GLU A 84 10.05 7.27 13.03
C GLU A 84 9.93 8.26 11.88
N THR A 85 10.18 9.55 12.13
CA THR A 85 10.18 10.56 11.05
C THR A 85 11.21 10.24 9.97
N TYR A 86 12.40 9.76 10.35
CA TYR A 86 13.43 9.36 9.38
C TYR A 86 12.98 8.18 8.51
N VAL A 87 12.36 7.16 9.11
CA VAL A 87 11.82 5.98 8.40
C VAL A 87 10.69 6.41 7.47
N LEU A 88 9.74 7.21 7.98
CA LEU A 88 8.63 7.77 7.20
C LEU A 88 9.12 8.55 5.97
N ILE A 89 10.12 9.41 6.12
CA ILE A 89 10.69 10.18 4.99
C ILE A 89 11.25 9.22 3.93
N LYS A 90 11.94 8.15 4.33
CA LYS A 90 12.45 7.14 3.39
C LYS A 90 11.33 6.40 2.68
N ALA A 91 10.30 5.97 3.41
CA ALA A 91 9.14 5.27 2.86
C ALA A 91 8.38 6.17 1.85
N VAL A 92 8.14 7.44 2.20
CA VAL A 92 7.50 8.43 1.32
C VAL A 92 8.36 8.72 0.09
N LYS A 93 9.68 8.81 0.23
CA LYS A 93 10.58 8.98 -0.95
C LYS A 93 10.49 7.78 -1.88
N LYS A 94 10.44 6.56 -1.35
CA LYS A 94 10.26 5.33 -2.15
C LYS A 94 8.91 5.32 -2.85
N LEU A 95 7.82 5.67 -2.14
CA LEU A 95 6.47 5.76 -2.70
C LEU A 95 6.40 6.81 -3.83
N ARG A 96 7.07 7.94 -3.65
CA ARG A 96 7.07 9.03 -4.64
C ARG A 96 7.81 8.64 -5.91
N GLY A 97 8.94 7.92 -5.81
CA GLY A 97 9.79 7.57 -6.96
C GLY A 97 10.09 8.79 -7.82
N ASN A 98 9.85 8.67 -9.14
CA ASN A 98 10.00 9.77 -10.10
C ASN A 98 8.71 10.60 -10.29
N LYS A 99 7.65 10.35 -9.50
CA LYS A 99 6.35 11.05 -9.60
C LYS A 99 6.39 12.35 -8.80
N GLU A 100 7.05 13.36 -9.32
CA GLU A 100 7.14 14.66 -8.67
C GLU A 100 5.76 15.34 -8.52
N LYS A 101 5.53 15.99 -7.36
CA LYS A 101 4.42 16.92 -7.06
C LYS A 101 3.02 16.35 -6.84
N LYS A 102 2.81 15.02 -6.78
CA LYS A 102 1.50 14.50 -6.39
C LYS A 102 1.34 14.49 -4.85
N PRO A 103 0.16 14.79 -4.30
CA PRO A 103 -0.14 14.63 -2.87
C PRO A 103 0.09 13.18 -2.41
N ILE A 104 0.58 12.97 -1.19
CA ILE A 104 0.89 11.64 -0.65
C ILE A 104 -0.34 10.73 -0.69
N LEU A 105 -1.51 11.23 -0.29
CA LEU A 105 -2.76 10.47 -0.32
C LEU A 105 -3.11 9.96 -1.73
N LYS A 106 -2.83 10.76 -2.77
CA LYS A 106 -3.04 10.35 -4.16
C LYS A 106 -2.02 9.28 -4.58
N LEU A 107 -0.76 9.42 -4.13
CA LEU A 107 0.28 8.42 -4.39
C LEU A 107 -0.05 7.07 -3.73
N LEU A 108 -0.59 7.07 -2.50
CA LEU A 108 -1.04 5.87 -1.81
C LEU A 108 -2.15 5.16 -2.59
N LYS A 109 -3.17 5.90 -3.03
CA LYS A 109 -4.29 5.35 -3.83
C LYS A 109 -3.88 4.88 -5.23
N GLU A 110 -2.86 5.49 -5.83
CA GLU A 110 -2.35 5.09 -7.15
C GLU A 110 -1.30 3.98 -7.08
N SER A 111 -0.87 3.59 -5.88
CA SER A 111 0.16 2.57 -5.69
C SER A 111 -0.42 1.17 -5.66
N ASN A 112 0.26 0.23 -6.30
CA ASN A 112 -0.06 -1.19 -6.25
C ASN A 112 0.92 -1.97 -5.35
N ASP A 113 1.80 -1.26 -4.60
CA ASP A 113 2.72 -1.85 -3.64
C ASP A 113 2.07 -1.87 -2.25
N GLY A 114 1.31 -2.93 -1.96
CA GLY A 114 0.58 -3.10 -0.70
C GLY A 114 1.48 -2.97 0.55
N PRO A 115 2.60 -3.70 0.63
CA PRO A 115 3.55 -3.56 1.73
C PRO A 115 4.09 -2.13 1.91
N LEU A 116 4.39 -1.41 0.84
CA LEU A 116 4.87 -0.03 0.92
C LEU A 116 3.77 0.92 1.41
N ILE A 117 2.52 0.73 0.95
CA ILE A 117 1.37 1.48 1.46
C ILE A 117 1.24 1.28 2.98
N ALA A 118 1.34 0.01 3.46
CA ALA A 118 1.27 -0.29 4.88
C ALA A 118 2.34 0.43 5.69
N ILE A 119 3.60 0.35 5.26
CA ILE A 119 4.73 1.01 5.93
C ILE A 119 4.50 2.52 6.03
N VAL A 120 4.09 3.17 4.93
CA VAL A 120 3.85 4.63 4.95
C VAL A 120 2.71 5.01 5.88
N VAL A 121 1.62 4.25 5.89
CA VAL A 121 0.45 4.52 6.76
C VAL A 121 0.79 4.26 8.22
N GLU A 122 1.50 3.16 8.52
CA GLU A 122 1.93 2.78 9.87
C GLU A 122 2.91 3.81 10.44
N ASP A 123 3.99 4.16 9.71
CA ASP A 123 5.00 5.12 10.15
C ASP A 123 4.41 6.54 10.32
N PHE A 124 3.47 6.93 9.45
CA PHE A 124 2.74 8.19 9.59
C PHE A 124 1.89 8.21 10.85
N ALA A 125 1.12 7.15 11.12
CA ALA A 125 0.31 7.03 12.33
C ALA A 125 1.18 6.96 13.59
N ALA A 126 2.30 6.22 13.56
CA ALA A 126 3.26 6.15 14.66
C ALA A 126 3.89 7.52 14.97
N THR A 127 4.35 8.23 13.94
CA THR A 127 4.92 9.59 14.12
C THR A 127 3.92 10.57 14.74
N LEU A 128 2.69 10.61 14.23
CA LEU A 128 1.62 11.46 14.80
C LEU A 128 1.23 11.02 16.21
N GLY A 129 1.14 9.70 16.45
CA GLY A 129 0.84 9.14 17.75
C GLY A 129 1.89 9.54 18.80
N LEU A 130 3.17 9.47 18.46
CA LEU A 130 4.27 9.91 19.34
C LEU A 130 4.21 11.42 19.62
N ILE A 131 3.82 12.24 18.64
CA ILE A 131 3.61 13.67 18.83
C ILE A 131 2.44 13.90 19.80
N PHE A 132 1.32 13.18 19.67
CA PHE A 132 0.20 13.28 20.61
C PHE A 132 0.62 12.84 22.02
N ALA A 133 1.38 11.74 22.15
CA ALA A 133 1.92 11.30 23.43
C ALA A 133 2.82 12.36 24.06
N LEU A 134 3.72 12.98 23.31
CA LEU A 134 4.61 14.02 23.80
C LEU A 134 3.82 15.26 24.28
N ILE A 135 2.83 15.70 23.49
CA ILE A 135 1.96 16.83 23.87
C ILE A 135 1.16 16.48 25.14
N GLY A 136 0.57 15.29 25.21
CA GLY A 136 -0.18 14.82 26.38
C GLY A 136 0.69 14.79 27.64
N THR A 137 1.88 14.21 27.54
CA THR A 137 2.86 14.16 28.67
C THR A 137 3.26 15.56 29.13
N LEU A 138 3.55 16.48 28.21
CA LEU A 138 3.92 17.86 28.54
C LEU A 138 2.76 18.60 29.19
N LEU A 139 1.54 18.49 28.66
CA LEU A 139 0.36 19.14 29.25
C LEU A 139 0.03 18.58 30.64
N THR A 140 0.12 17.26 30.82
CA THR A 140 -0.06 16.62 32.13
C THR A 140 0.95 17.17 33.16
N TYR A 141 2.20 17.33 32.74
CA TYR A 141 3.22 17.89 33.63
C TYR A 141 2.95 19.35 34.03
N PHE A 142 2.66 20.23 33.07
CA PHE A 142 2.46 21.64 33.35
C PHE A 142 1.16 21.93 34.09
N THR A 143 0.12 21.10 33.89
CA THR A 143 -1.19 21.30 34.51
C THR A 143 -1.41 20.46 35.76
N ASN A 144 -0.50 19.51 36.05
CA ASN A 144 -0.68 18.47 37.07
C ASN A 144 -2.01 17.71 36.92
N ASN A 145 -2.46 17.52 35.67
CA ASN A 145 -3.72 16.87 35.36
C ASN A 145 -3.51 15.76 34.35
N SER A 146 -3.63 14.52 34.79
CA SER A 146 -3.43 13.31 33.97
C SER A 146 -4.51 13.09 32.89
N ILE A 147 -5.58 13.91 32.88
CA ILE A 147 -6.58 13.85 31.78
C ILE A 147 -5.94 14.05 30.41
N TYR A 148 -4.92 14.89 30.28
CA TYR A 148 -4.26 15.14 29.00
C TYR A 148 -3.49 13.93 28.46
N ASP A 149 -2.89 13.13 29.32
CA ASP A 149 -2.26 11.87 28.93
C ASP A 149 -3.30 10.85 28.48
N ALA A 150 -4.40 10.72 29.20
CA ALA A 150 -5.53 9.87 28.82
C ALA A 150 -6.15 10.28 27.46
N LEU A 151 -6.34 11.59 27.24
CA LEU A 151 -6.86 12.11 25.97
C LEU A 151 -5.88 11.87 24.81
N SER A 152 -4.57 11.95 25.05
CA SER A 152 -3.58 11.62 24.04
C SER A 152 -3.64 10.14 23.63
N SER A 153 -3.77 9.24 24.61
CA SER A 153 -3.93 7.81 24.39
C SER A 153 -5.21 7.47 23.59
N ILE A 154 -6.33 8.12 23.91
CA ILE A 154 -7.58 8.00 23.15
C ILE A 154 -7.38 8.48 21.71
N SER A 155 -6.71 9.63 21.54
CA SER A 155 -6.44 10.19 20.20
C SER A 155 -5.55 9.28 19.36
N ILE A 156 -4.56 8.65 19.98
CA ILE A 156 -3.70 7.64 19.33
C ILE A 156 -4.53 6.43 18.93
N GLY A 157 -5.39 5.92 19.81
CA GLY A 157 -6.28 4.80 19.51
C GLY A 157 -7.17 5.08 18.31
N ILE A 158 -7.82 6.25 18.27
CA ILE A 158 -8.66 6.67 17.13
C ILE A 158 -7.82 6.79 15.84
N LEU A 159 -6.63 7.39 15.92
CA LEU A 159 -5.74 7.54 14.78
C LEU A 159 -5.35 6.17 14.18
N LEU A 160 -4.98 5.21 15.02
CA LEU A 160 -4.61 3.85 14.58
C LEU A 160 -5.82 3.11 14.00
N MET A 161 -7.01 3.26 14.58
CA MET A 161 -8.24 2.67 14.04
C MET A 161 -8.55 3.23 12.64
N VAL A 162 -8.48 4.54 12.45
CA VAL A 162 -8.69 5.18 11.14
C VAL A 162 -7.63 4.72 10.14
N SER A 163 -6.37 4.61 10.56
CA SER A 163 -5.27 4.12 9.72
C SER A 163 -5.48 2.67 9.30
N GLY A 164 -5.89 1.80 10.23
CA GLY A 164 -6.21 0.40 9.95
C GLY A 164 -7.38 0.25 8.97
N ILE A 165 -8.46 1.02 9.14
CA ILE A 165 -9.61 1.04 8.22
C ILE A 165 -9.16 1.50 6.83
N PHE A 166 -8.39 2.59 6.74
CA PHE A 166 -7.88 3.10 5.47
C PHE A 166 -7.03 2.05 4.74
N LEU A 167 -6.07 1.44 5.45
CA LEU A 167 -5.21 0.40 4.89
C LEU A 167 -6.02 -0.82 4.44
N GLY A 168 -6.99 -1.27 5.25
CA GLY A 168 -7.89 -2.37 4.91
C GLY A 168 -8.72 -2.08 3.65
N TYR A 169 -9.18 -0.85 3.49
CA TYR A 169 -9.92 -0.41 2.31
C TYR A 169 -9.05 -0.45 1.04
N GLU A 170 -7.82 0.07 1.10
CA GLU A 170 -6.88 0.02 -0.04
C GLU A 170 -6.53 -1.44 -0.40
N MET A 171 -6.28 -2.29 0.59
CA MET A 171 -5.98 -3.71 0.33
C MET A 171 -7.16 -4.46 -0.27
N LYS A 172 -8.39 -4.15 0.14
CA LYS A 172 -9.61 -4.70 -0.48
C LYS A 172 -9.60 -4.42 -1.99
N HIS A 173 -9.34 -3.18 -2.42
CA HIS A 173 -9.31 -2.81 -3.84
C HIS A 173 -8.24 -3.59 -4.62
N LEU A 174 -7.04 -3.70 -4.07
CA LEU A 174 -5.95 -4.47 -4.70
C LEU A 174 -6.26 -5.97 -4.79
N ILE A 175 -6.86 -6.56 -3.76
CA ILE A 175 -7.26 -7.99 -3.75
C ILE A 175 -8.36 -8.25 -4.78
N THR A 176 -9.35 -7.36 -4.88
CA THR A 176 -10.48 -7.50 -5.83
C THR A 176 -10.09 -7.22 -7.28
N GLY A 177 -8.87 -6.75 -7.54
CA GLY A 177 -8.35 -6.53 -8.89
C GLY A 177 -8.76 -5.19 -9.48
N GLU A 178 -8.66 -4.13 -8.71
CA GLU A 178 -8.82 -2.77 -9.21
C GLU A 178 -7.88 -2.53 -10.40
N THR A 179 -8.35 -1.73 -11.36
CA THR A 179 -7.58 -1.40 -12.55
C THR A 179 -6.32 -0.61 -12.18
N VAL A 180 -5.28 -0.78 -12.98
CA VAL A 180 -4.02 -0.03 -12.79
C VAL A 180 -4.19 1.45 -13.14
N ASN A 181 -3.20 2.26 -12.75
CA ASN A 181 -3.15 3.69 -13.04
C ASN A 181 -3.35 3.97 -14.54
N ILE A 182 -4.03 5.08 -14.85
CA ILE A 182 -4.30 5.56 -16.21
C ILE A 182 -3.02 5.68 -17.08
N ASP A 183 -1.87 5.96 -16.45
CA ASP A 183 -0.60 6.05 -17.17
C ASP A 183 -0.20 4.69 -17.79
N VAL A 184 -0.47 3.59 -17.08
CA VAL A 184 -0.22 2.23 -17.59
C VAL A 184 -1.19 1.87 -18.73
N TYR A 185 -2.45 2.29 -18.59
CA TYR A 185 -3.45 2.12 -19.65
C TYR A 185 -3.02 2.80 -20.95
N LYS A 186 -2.55 4.05 -20.87
CA LYS A 186 -2.07 4.82 -22.03
C LYS A 186 -0.87 4.19 -22.73
N ILE A 187 0.02 3.51 -22.00
CA ILE A 187 1.15 2.78 -22.60
C ILE A 187 0.62 1.73 -23.55
N VAL A 188 -0.36 0.92 -23.13
CA VAL A 188 -0.95 -0.15 -23.94
C VAL A 188 -1.73 0.44 -25.12
N GLU A 189 -2.55 1.45 -24.87
CA GLU A 189 -3.35 2.14 -25.90
C GLU A 189 -2.44 2.73 -27.00
N ASN A 190 -1.40 3.47 -26.63
CA ASN A 190 -0.47 4.07 -27.57
C ASN A 190 0.34 3.02 -28.37
N ALA A 191 0.72 1.92 -27.71
CA ALA A 191 1.46 0.84 -28.37
C ALA A 191 0.62 0.12 -29.43
N LEU A 192 -0.69 0.07 -29.27
CA LEU A 192 -1.63 -0.58 -30.18
C LEU A 192 -2.10 0.38 -31.30
N SER A 193 -2.48 1.60 -30.95
CA SER A 193 -3.09 2.56 -31.91
C SER A 193 -2.15 2.97 -33.05
N ASN A 194 -0.84 2.77 -32.89
CA ASN A 194 0.18 3.13 -33.90
C ASN A 194 0.73 1.92 -34.66
N LYS A 195 0.12 0.73 -34.50
CA LYS A 195 0.60 -0.49 -35.18
C LYS A 195 -0.15 -0.76 -36.46
N GLU A 196 0.61 -0.94 -37.55
CA GLU A 196 0.06 -1.41 -38.81
C GLU A 196 -0.56 -2.80 -38.62
N GLY A 197 -1.77 -3.01 -39.17
CA GLY A 197 -2.55 -4.24 -38.97
C GLY A 197 -3.61 -4.15 -37.87
N VAL A 198 -3.53 -3.18 -36.96
CA VAL A 198 -4.58 -2.90 -35.96
C VAL A 198 -5.58 -1.93 -36.59
N LYS A 199 -6.84 -2.33 -36.72
CA LYS A 199 -7.94 -1.51 -37.20
C LYS A 199 -8.56 -0.69 -36.09
N ASP A 200 -8.81 -1.33 -34.91
CA ASP A 200 -9.41 -0.69 -33.76
C ASP A 200 -9.11 -1.48 -32.47
N VAL A 201 -9.10 -0.78 -31.32
CA VAL A 201 -8.96 -1.40 -29.99
C VAL A 201 -10.29 -1.33 -29.27
N LYS A 202 -11.00 -2.46 -29.20
CA LYS A 202 -12.36 -2.54 -28.66
C LYS A 202 -12.42 -2.45 -27.15
N SER A 203 -11.45 -3.05 -26.42
CA SER A 203 -11.37 -2.92 -24.97
C SER A 203 -9.97 -3.23 -24.46
N ILE A 204 -9.56 -2.52 -23.42
CA ILE A 204 -8.33 -2.74 -22.67
C ILE A 204 -8.72 -2.98 -21.21
N LYS A 205 -8.32 -4.15 -20.66
CA LYS A 205 -8.50 -4.49 -19.24
C LYS A 205 -7.14 -4.81 -18.67
N ILE A 206 -6.71 -4.05 -17.68
CA ILE A 206 -5.42 -4.26 -17.01
C ILE A 206 -5.68 -4.33 -15.50
N ILE A 207 -5.24 -5.40 -14.88
CA ILE A 207 -5.38 -5.61 -13.44
C ILE A 207 -4.03 -5.90 -12.80
N SER A 208 -3.86 -5.45 -11.54
CA SER A 208 -2.71 -5.82 -10.74
C SER A 208 -2.86 -7.26 -10.22
N ILE A 209 -1.83 -8.05 -10.39
CA ILE A 209 -1.72 -9.43 -9.87
C ILE A 209 -0.62 -9.56 -8.81
N GLY A 210 -0.09 -8.44 -8.32
CA GLY A 210 0.94 -8.30 -7.30
C GLY A 210 1.71 -7.00 -7.48
N THR A 211 2.58 -6.66 -6.54
CA THR A 211 3.45 -5.48 -6.62
C THR A 211 4.26 -5.54 -7.91
N GLU A 212 4.18 -4.47 -8.70
CA GLU A 212 4.90 -4.36 -9.98
C GLU A 212 4.62 -5.53 -10.96
N LYS A 213 3.38 -6.10 -10.93
CA LYS A 213 2.99 -7.20 -11.81
C LYS A 213 1.60 -6.98 -12.37
N TYR A 214 1.49 -6.92 -13.69
CA TYR A 214 0.24 -6.66 -14.40
C TYR A 214 -0.16 -7.81 -15.30
N LEU A 215 -1.47 -8.00 -15.38
CA LEU A 215 -2.15 -8.83 -16.38
C LEU A 215 -2.97 -7.90 -17.28
N GLY A 216 -2.65 -7.88 -18.56
CA GLY A 216 -3.42 -7.17 -19.59
C GLY A 216 -4.22 -8.14 -20.45
N ILE A 217 -5.49 -7.78 -20.72
CA ILE A 217 -6.36 -8.46 -21.69
C ILE A 217 -6.90 -7.39 -22.61
N VAL A 218 -6.58 -7.48 -23.89
CA VAL A 218 -6.94 -6.48 -24.89
C VAL A 218 -7.70 -7.15 -26.03
N LYS A 219 -8.88 -6.61 -26.37
CA LYS A 219 -9.62 -7.00 -27.56
C LYS A 219 -9.24 -6.09 -28.72
N VAL A 220 -8.73 -6.68 -29.80
CA VAL A 220 -8.19 -5.98 -30.97
C VAL A 220 -8.97 -6.38 -32.21
N ASP A 221 -9.42 -5.40 -32.95
CA ASP A 221 -9.99 -5.56 -34.30
C ASP A 221 -8.84 -5.40 -35.31
N TYR A 222 -8.54 -6.46 -36.08
CA TYR A 222 -7.46 -6.47 -37.04
C TYR A 222 -7.99 -6.13 -38.43
N LEU A 223 -7.12 -5.72 -39.33
CA LEU A 223 -7.46 -5.51 -40.72
C LEU A 223 -7.85 -6.84 -41.39
N ASP A 224 -8.93 -6.86 -42.18
CA ASP A 224 -9.47 -8.04 -42.85
C ASP A 224 -8.48 -8.67 -43.86
N SER A 225 -7.44 -7.93 -44.24
CA SER A 225 -6.38 -8.41 -45.15
C SER A 225 -5.30 -9.26 -44.44
N PHE A 226 -5.32 -9.33 -43.09
CA PHE A 226 -4.32 -10.07 -42.32
C PHE A 226 -4.72 -11.54 -42.18
N THR A 227 -3.79 -12.43 -42.46
CA THR A 227 -3.92 -13.87 -42.20
C THR A 227 -3.70 -14.18 -40.71
N ASP A 228 -4.17 -15.35 -40.27
CA ASP A 228 -3.99 -15.79 -38.87
C ASP A 228 -2.51 -15.78 -38.43
N LEU A 229 -1.59 -16.16 -39.36
CA LEU A 229 -0.17 -16.17 -39.08
C LEU A 229 0.40 -14.74 -38.86
N GLU A 230 -0.06 -13.78 -39.69
CA GLU A 230 0.32 -12.36 -39.53
C GLU A 230 -0.21 -11.78 -38.23
N ILE A 231 -1.44 -12.13 -37.85
CA ILE A 231 -2.02 -11.71 -36.54
C ILE A 231 -1.20 -12.28 -35.37
N ILE A 232 -0.80 -13.56 -35.42
CA ILE A 232 0.02 -14.19 -34.37
C ILE A 232 1.37 -13.46 -34.24
N ASN A 233 2.04 -13.18 -35.37
CA ASN A 233 3.32 -12.48 -35.38
C ASN A 233 3.20 -11.02 -34.90
N LEU A 234 2.13 -10.33 -35.30
CA LEU A 234 1.82 -8.98 -34.86
C LEU A 234 1.58 -8.95 -33.34
N ASN A 235 0.78 -9.88 -32.81
CA ASN A 235 0.52 -9.99 -31.37
C ASN A 235 1.82 -10.18 -30.58
N LYS A 236 2.70 -11.04 -31.02
CA LYS A 236 4.01 -11.25 -30.39
C LYS A 236 4.85 -9.97 -30.41
N THR A 237 4.87 -9.26 -31.53
CA THR A 237 5.60 -7.99 -31.68
C THR A 237 5.05 -6.90 -30.75
N ILE A 238 3.72 -6.82 -30.60
CA ILE A 238 3.05 -5.89 -29.70
C ILE A 238 3.36 -6.25 -28.26
N GLU A 239 3.24 -7.52 -27.88
CA GLU A 239 3.55 -8.00 -26.53
C GLU A 239 4.99 -7.67 -26.14
N ASP A 240 5.96 -7.98 -26.99
CA ASP A 240 7.38 -7.70 -26.76
C ASP A 240 7.64 -6.19 -26.66
N SER A 241 6.99 -5.38 -27.49
CA SER A 241 7.09 -3.91 -27.44
C SER A 241 6.57 -3.36 -26.11
N ILE A 242 5.39 -3.81 -25.65
CA ILE A 242 4.79 -3.37 -24.40
C ILE A 242 5.65 -3.81 -23.20
N LYS A 243 6.14 -5.04 -23.19
CA LYS A 243 7.05 -5.55 -22.14
C LYS A 243 8.39 -4.80 -22.09
N THR A 244 8.86 -4.31 -23.24
CA THR A 244 10.08 -3.49 -23.31
C THR A 244 9.85 -2.08 -22.74
N ILE A 245 8.67 -1.50 -22.98
CA ILE A 245 8.29 -0.18 -22.46
C ILE A 245 8.01 -0.25 -20.96
N ASP A 246 7.29 -1.30 -20.54
CA ASP A 246 6.91 -1.51 -19.14
C ASP A 246 7.06 -3.00 -18.75
N SER A 247 8.17 -3.33 -18.13
CA SER A 247 8.52 -4.70 -17.71
C SER A 247 7.59 -5.30 -16.65
N ARG A 248 6.66 -4.51 -16.09
CA ARG A 248 5.66 -4.96 -15.12
C ARG A 248 4.58 -5.85 -15.73
N PHE A 249 4.40 -5.82 -17.05
CA PHE A 249 3.48 -6.74 -17.75
C PHE A 249 4.02 -8.17 -17.71
N LEU A 250 3.55 -8.98 -16.77
CA LEU A 250 3.90 -10.39 -16.68
C LEU A 250 3.15 -11.20 -17.75
N HIS A 251 1.86 -10.90 -17.93
CA HIS A 251 0.99 -11.52 -18.93
C HIS A 251 0.25 -10.44 -19.72
N LEU A 252 0.25 -10.58 -21.04
CA LEU A 252 -0.54 -9.75 -21.95
C LEU A 252 -1.20 -10.64 -22.98
N TYR A 253 -2.53 -10.63 -23.01
CA TYR A 253 -3.31 -11.41 -23.95
C TYR A 253 -4.00 -10.46 -24.94
N LEU A 254 -3.69 -10.63 -26.23
CA LEU A 254 -4.34 -9.93 -27.33
C LEU A 254 -5.34 -10.91 -27.95
N ILE A 255 -6.62 -10.55 -27.91
CA ILE A 255 -7.73 -11.41 -28.33
C ILE A 255 -8.41 -10.73 -29.55
N PRO A 256 -8.59 -11.42 -30.67
CA PRO A 256 -9.38 -10.90 -31.79
C PRO A 256 -10.79 -10.52 -31.34
N ALA A 257 -11.34 -9.40 -31.88
CA ALA A 257 -12.65 -8.86 -31.51
C ALA A 257 -13.76 -9.45 -32.36
#